data_42fbdaed11002aaed4fced1b17d88e97
#
_entry.id   42fbdaed11002aaed4fced1b17d88e97
#
_cell.length_a   1.000
_cell.length_b   1.000
_cell.length_c   1.000
_cell.angle_alpha   90.00
_cell.angle_beta   90.00
_cell.angle_gamma   90.00
#
_symmetry.space_group_name_H-M   'P 1'
#
loop_
_entity.id
_entity.type
_entity.pdbx_description
1 polymer ?
#
loop_
_entity_poly.entity_id
_entity_poly.type
_entity_poly.pdbx_seq_one_letter_code
_entity_poly.pdbx_strand_id
1 'polypeptide(L)'
;IILEANLHVTKKKSDSDPVYGNGKIDALNQAIYQMAVEKGCGYIDVNSLFDDGQGNLDSKYSVDNAHIMGKYYTVWAEWLRTQNA
;
A
#
# COMPACT_ATOMS: atom_id res chain seq x y z
N ILE A 1 -0.40 -14.71 -12.11
CA ILE A 1 -1.15 -13.50 -11.67
C ILE A 1 -0.63 -13.06 -10.32
N ILE A 2 -0.37 -11.78 -10.18
CA ILE A 2 0.12 -11.17 -8.95
C ILE A 2 -0.92 -10.17 -8.46
N LEU A 3 -1.33 -10.29 -7.20
CA LEU A 3 -2.24 -9.34 -6.55
C LEU A 3 -1.44 -8.35 -5.72
N GLU A 4 -1.85 -7.09 -5.71
CA GLU A 4 -1.20 -6.04 -4.94
C GLU A 4 -2.07 -5.54 -3.80
N ALA A 5 -1.44 -5.22 -2.67
CA ALA A 5 -2.11 -4.56 -1.56
C ALA A 5 -2.51 -3.14 -1.95
N ASN A 6 -3.57 -2.63 -1.33
CA ASN A 6 -3.94 -1.22 -1.45
C ASN A 6 -2.96 -0.37 -0.64
N LEU A 7 -2.63 0.81 -1.17
CA LEU A 7 -1.71 1.73 -0.51
C LEU A 7 -2.35 2.31 0.75
N HIS A 8 -1.58 2.37 1.84
CA HIS A 8 -2.01 3.06 3.04
C HIS A 8 -2.14 4.57 2.79
N VAL A 9 -2.92 5.24 3.63
CA VAL A 9 -2.96 6.71 3.68
C VAL A 9 -2.07 7.18 4.83
N THR A 10 -1.77 8.49 4.88
CA THR A 10 -0.99 9.03 5.99
C THR A 10 -1.77 8.91 7.30
N LYS A 11 -1.08 8.99 8.44
CA LYS A 11 -1.73 8.98 9.75
C LYS A 11 -2.77 10.08 9.86
N LYS A 12 -2.48 11.27 9.34
CA LYS A 12 -3.40 12.40 9.35
C LYS A 12 -4.70 12.07 8.64
N LYS A 13 -4.62 11.47 7.45
CA LYS A 13 -5.82 11.08 6.68
C LYS A 13 -6.56 9.94 7.37
N SER A 14 -5.82 8.95 7.87
CA SER A 14 -6.40 7.80 8.56
C SER A 14 -7.20 8.22 9.78
N ASP A 15 -6.68 9.17 10.57
CA ASP A 15 -7.34 9.65 11.78
C ASP A 15 -8.58 10.50 11.47
N SER A 16 -8.61 11.18 10.33
CA SER A 16 -9.67 12.11 9.97
C SER A 16 -10.81 11.51 9.13
N ASP A 17 -10.58 10.34 8.53
CA ASP A 17 -11.54 9.76 7.58
C ASP A 17 -11.81 8.29 7.90
N PRO A 18 -12.98 7.97 8.46
CA PRO A 18 -13.30 6.58 8.83
C PRO A 18 -13.48 5.66 7.61
N VAL A 19 -13.68 6.23 6.41
CA VAL A 19 -13.82 5.42 5.19
C VAL A 19 -12.47 4.97 4.67
N TYR A 20 -11.45 5.85 4.76
CA TYR A 20 -10.11 5.58 4.26
C TYR A 20 -9.11 5.30 5.37
N GLY A 21 -9.59 4.94 6.57
CA GLY A 21 -8.69 4.62 7.67
C GLY A 21 -7.81 3.40 7.37
N ASN A 22 -6.55 3.43 7.82
CA ASN A 22 -5.59 2.36 7.55
C ASN A 22 -6.03 1.01 8.16
N GLY A 23 -6.81 1.04 9.24
CA GLY A 23 -7.36 -0.20 9.80
C GLY A 23 -8.28 -0.93 8.82
N LYS A 24 -9.11 -0.20 8.07
CA LYS A 24 -9.96 -0.78 7.03
C LYS A 24 -9.16 -1.21 5.82
N ILE A 25 -8.14 -0.45 5.46
CA ILE A 25 -7.23 -0.82 4.37
C ILE A 25 -6.50 -2.11 4.72
N ASP A 26 -6.02 -2.25 5.95
CA ASP A 26 -5.34 -3.46 6.39
C ASP A 26 -6.27 -4.68 6.35
N ALA A 27 -7.52 -4.52 6.76
CA ALA A 27 -8.51 -5.60 6.71
C ALA A 27 -8.76 -6.04 5.26
N LEU A 28 -8.89 -5.09 4.34
CA LEU A 28 -9.06 -5.38 2.92
C LEU A 28 -7.81 -6.07 2.35
N ASN A 29 -6.62 -5.59 2.70
CA ASN A 29 -5.38 -6.18 2.24
C ASN A 29 -5.21 -7.61 2.76
N GLN A 30 -5.63 -7.89 3.99
CA GLN A 30 -5.61 -9.24 4.54
C GLN A 30 -6.52 -10.17 3.73
N ALA A 31 -7.71 -9.69 3.33
CA ALA A 31 -8.62 -10.47 2.51
C ALA A 31 -8.00 -10.76 1.12
N ILE A 32 -7.33 -9.77 0.53
CA ILE A 32 -6.65 -9.96 -0.75
C ILE A 32 -5.52 -10.99 -0.62
N TYR A 33 -4.76 -10.92 0.46
CA TYR A 33 -3.69 -11.88 0.72
C TYR A 33 -4.24 -13.30 0.83
N GLN A 34 -5.33 -13.49 1.58
CA GLN A 34 -5.96 -14.80 1.73
C GLN A 34 -6.44 -15.33 0.37
N MET A 35 -7.01 -14.47 -0.46
CA MET A 35 -7.43 -14.85 -1.80
C MET A 35 -6.23 -15.29 -2.65
N ALA A 36 -5.12 -14.57 -2.56
CA ALA A 36 -3.90 -14.91 -3.29
C ALA A 36 -3.41 -16.31 -2.90
N VAL A 37 -3.39 -16.62 -1.61
CA VAL A 37 -2.98 -17.94 -1.11
C VAL A 37 -3.91 -19.02 -1.66
N GLU A 38 -5.22 -18.83 -1.58
CA GLU A 38 -6.21 -19.81 -2.03
C GLU A 38 -6.14 -20.07 -3.52
N LYS A 39 -5.85 -19.04 -4.32
CA LYS A 39 -5.81 -19.15 -5.78
C LYS A 39 -4.43 -19.45 -6.33
N GLY A 40 -3.42 -19.57 -5.49
CA GLY A 40 -2.05 -19.81 -5.94
C GLY A 40 -1.45 -18.61 -6.66
N CYS A 41 -1.90 -17.39 -6.38
CA CYS A 41 -1.38 -16.16 -6.96
C CYS A 41 -0.26 -15.59 -6.09
N GLY A 42 0.63 -14.79 -6.70
CA GLY A 42 1.58 -14.01 -5.94
C GLY A 42 0.91 -12.83 -5.24
N TYR A 43 1.54 -12.28 -4.21
CA TYR A 43 1.04 -11.12 -3.49
C TYR A 43 2.18 -10.14 -3.25
N ILE A 44 1.95 -8.86 -3.55
CA ILE A 44 2.94 -7.79 -3.36
C ILE A 44 2.33 -6.72 -2.46
N ASP A 45 3.07 -6.34 -1.42
CA ASP A 45 2.66 -5.28 -0.50
C ASP A 45 3.57 -4.06 -0.70
N VAL A 46 3.10 -3.10 -1.52
CA VAL A 46 3.82 -1.87 -1.81
C VAL A 46 3.96 -0.97 -0.58
N ASN A 47 3.16 -1.21 0.46
CA ASN A 47 3.24 -0.41 1.68
C ASN A 47 4.61 -0.53 2.36
N SER A 48 5.30 -1.65 2.18
CA SER A 48 6.65 -1.81 2.73
C SER A 48 7.64 -0.80 2.14
N LEU A 49 7.35 -0.27 0.95
CA LEU A 49 8.21 0.72 0.30
C LEU A 49 7.94 2.15 0.78
N PHE A 50 6.70 2.47 1.10
CA PHE A 50 6.27 3.85 1.38
C PHE A 50 5.80 4.09 2.81
N ASP A 51 5.77 3.08 3.66
CA ASP A 51 5.31 3.25 5.04
C ASP A 51 6.30 4.06 5.87
N ASP A 52 5.74 4.73 6.89
CA ASP A 52 6.54 5.51 7.85
C ASP A 52 7.18 4.65 8.95
N GLY A 53 6.99 3.33 8.90
CA GLY A 53 7.45 2.40 9.93
C GLY A 53 6.42 2.12 11.01
N GLN A 54 5.24 2.73 10.94
CA GLN A 54 4.17 2.56 11.93
C GLN A 54 2.83 2.17 11.28
N GLY A 55 2.87 1.63 10.08
CA GLY A 55 1.66 1.16 9.39
C GLY A 55 0.89 2.23 8.66
N ASN A 56 1.50 3.38 8.38
CA ASN A 56 0.88 4.49 7.66
C ASN A 56 1.76 4.89 6.48
N LEU A 57 1.14 5.52 5.47
CA LEU A 57 1.90 6.13 4.38
C LEU A 57 2.75 7.28 4.94
N ASP A 58 4.05 7.30 4.63
CA ASP A 58 4.92 8.38 5.05
C ASP A 58 4.52 9.66 4.31
N SER A 59 4.25 10.73 5.07
CA SER A 59 3.74 11.98 4.51
C SER A 59 4.67 12.63 3.49
N LYS A 60 5.95 12.31 3.52
CA LYS A 60 6.90 12.87 2.54
C LYS A 60 6.63 12.40 1.11
N TYR A 61 5.86 11.33 0.93
CA TYR A 61 5.53 10.79 -0.40
C TYR A 61 4.21 11.31 -0.95
N SER A 62 3.45 12.10 -0.19
CA SER A 62 2.11 12.52 -0.58
C SER A 62 1.86 13.98 -0.29
N VAL A 63 1.12 14.66 -1.18
CA VAL A 63 0.66 16.03 -0.94
C VAL A 63 -0.79 16.06 -0.45
N ASP A 64 -1.59 15.04 -0.77
CA ASP A 64 -3.01 14.98 -0.38
C ASP A 64 -3.28 13.95 0.72
N ASN A 65 -2.25 13.34 1.27
CA ASN A 65 -2.31 12.34 2.35
C ASN A 65 -2.94 10.99 1.93
N ALA A 66 -3.28 10.82 0.66
CA ALA A 66 -3.91 9.58 0.17
C ALA A 66 -3.21 8.99 -1.05
N HIS A 67 -2.58 9.82 -1.89
CA HIS A 67 -1.90 9.37 -3.10
C HIS A 67 -0.45 9.80 -3.08
N ILE A 68 0.44 8.97 -3.62
CA ILE A 68 1.86 9.34 -3.72
C ILE A 68 2.08 10.32 -4.86
N MET A 69 3.07 11.21 -4.70
CA MET A 69 3.43 12.15 -5.74
C MET A 69 4.01 11.43 -6.95
N GLY A 70 3.73 11.98 -8.16
CA GLY A 70 4.13 11.34 -9.40
C GLY A 70 5.61 11.00 -9.49
N LYS A 71 6.49 11.83 -8.91
CA LYS A 71 7.92 11.58 -8.93
C LYS A 71 8.32 10.28 -8.22
N TYR A 72 7.48 9.74 -7.34
CA TYR A 72 7.77 8.50 -6.62
C TYR A 72 7.25 7.25 -7.34
N TYR A 73 6.48 7.41 -8.41
CA TYR A 73 6.02 6.27 -9.19
C TYR A 73 7.19 5.54 -9.88
N THR A 74 8.26 6.27 -10.20
CA THR A 74 9.47 5.64 -10.75
C THR A 74 10.09 4.67 -9.74
N VAL A 75 10.15 5.08 -8.47
CA VAL A 75 10.63 4.23 -7.38
C VAL A 75 9.76 2.99 -7.25
N TRP A 76 8.43 3.16 -7.32
CA TRP A 76 7.48 2.06 -7.27
C TRP A 76 7.71 1.08 -8.43
N ALA A 77 7.85 1.60 -9.65
CA ALA A 77 8.06 0.76 -10.82
C ALA A 77 9.35 -0.06 -10.72
N GLU A 78 10.42 0.54 -10.25
CA GLU A 78 11.69 -0.16 -10.06
C GLU A 78 11.59 -1.22 -8.97
N TRP A 79 10.90 -0.91 -7.87
CA TRP A 79 10.68 -1.86 -6.80
C TRP A 79 9.87 -3.08 -7.31
N LEU A 80 8.84 -2.84 -8.11
CA LEU A 80 8.03 -3.93 -8.69
C LEU A 80 8.86 -4.87 -9.53
N ARG A 81 9.83 -4.37 -10.27
CA ARG A 81 10.73 -5.21 -11.07
C ARG A 81 11.50 -6.20 -10.21
N THR A 82 11.91 -5.77 -9.00
CA THR A 82 12.66 -6.65 -8.11
C THR A 82 11.77 -7.74 -7.51
N GLN A 83 10.46 -7.47 -7.38
CA GLN A 83 9.51 -8.45 -6.83
C GLN A 83 9.15 -9.55 -7.84
N ASN A 84 9.34 -9.29 -9.12
CA ASN A 84 9.02 -10.24 -10.20
C ASN A 84 10.22 -11.08 -10.65
N ALA A 85 11.34 -10.92 -10.01
CA ALA A 85 12.55 -11.65 -10.37
C ALA A 85 12.48 -13.12 -9.95
#